data_7694fe35c3dd7629cab2848b7966d5e5
#
_entry.id   7694fe35c3dd7629cab2848b7966d5e5
#
_cell.length_a   1.000
_cell.length_b   1.000
_cell.length_c   1.000
_cell.angle_alpha   90.00
_cell.angle_beta   90.00
_cell.angle_gamma   90.00
#
_symmetry.space_group_name_H-M   'P 1'
#
loop_
_entity.id
_entity.type
_entity.pdbx_description
1 polymer ?
#
loop_
_entity_poly.entity_id
_entity_poly.type
_entity_poly.pdbx_seq_one_letter_code
_entity_poly.pdbx_strand_id
1 'polypeptide(L)'
;MIIRKRRFVEDTFYKHSVNEMATMGTTRGGITIKVFSGEGPIPHIHFILDENHQGCLMLAQAGYFTHGQYEATLNAHQLRDVIKFLSSSASSHGFDPGWSKYVDCCNEWNKNNPQFAMNRQEMPDYSIIND
;
A
#
# COMPACT_ATOMS: atom_id res chain seq x y z
N MET A 1 22.74 18.70 3.91
CA MET A 1 22.32 17.35 3.50
C MET A 1 20.81 17.30 3.36
N ILE A 2 20.36 16.71 2.28
CA ILE A 2 18.93 16.54 2.06
C ILE A 2 18.50 15.24 2.72
N ILE A 3 17.53 15.33 3.61
CA ILE A 3 16.92 14.16 4.20
C ILE A 3 15.94 13.59 3.19
N ARG A 4 16.13 12.36 2.83
CA ARG A 4 15.28 11.71 1.85
C ARG A 4 14.37 10.71 2.53
N LYS A 5 13.11 10.72 2.14
CA LYS A 5 12.17 9.69 2.55
C LYS A 5 12.56 8.37 1.89
N ARG A 6 12.32 7.26 2.59
CA ARG A 6 12.59 5.94 2.05
C ARG A 6 11.66 5.67 0.87
N ARG A 7 12.25 5.51 -0.30
CA ARG A 7 11.48 5.42 -1.54
C ARG A 7 12.17 4.51 -2.54
N PHE A 8 11.38 3.66 -3.16
CA PHE A 8 11.77 2.94 -4.36
C PHE A 8 11.05 3.58 -5.53
N VAL A 9 11.81 3.98 -6.56
CA VAL A 9 11.26 4.62 -7.74
C VAL A 9 11.35 3.65 -8.90
N GLU A 10 10.21 3.39 -9.53
CA GLU A 10 10.15 2.52 -10.70
C GLU A 10 10.17 3.38 -11.95
N ASP A 11 11.21 3.25 -12.74
CA ASP A 11 11.38 4.01 -13.99
C ASP A 11 10.64 3.38 -15.15
N THR A 12 10.22 2.13 -14.99
CA THR A 12 9.49 1.44 -16.03
C THR A 12 8.09 1.99 -16.13
N PHE A 13 7.66 2.21 -17.36
CA PHE A 13 6.32 2.70 -17.59
C PHE A 13 5.29 1.59 -17.33
N TYR A 14 4.42 1.80 -16.37
CA TYR A 14 3.33 0.88 -16.10
C TYR A 14 2.09 1.25 -16.89
N LYS A 15 1.51 0.26 -17.52
CA LYS A 15 0.18 0.42 -18.09
C LYS A 15 -0.83 -0.23 -17.18
N HIS A 16 -1.73 0.56 -16.67
CA HIS A 16 -2.91 0.05 -15.99
C HIS A 16 -3.91 -0.38 -17.03
N SER A 17 -3.63 -1.48 -17.70
CA SER A 17 -4.44 -1.90 -18.84
C SER A 17 -5.75 -2.53 -18.42
N VAL A 18 -5.77 -3.15 -17.27
CA VAL A 18 -6.97 -3.77 -16.76
C VAL A 18 -7.31 -3.09 -15.48
N ASN A 19 -8.45 -2.54 -15.44
CA ASN A 19 -8.86 -1.68 -14.36
C ASN A 19 -9.43 -2.42 -13.18
N GLU A 20 -8.99 -3.66 -12.99
CA GLU A 20 -9.37 -4.38 -11.78
C GLU A 20 -8.64 -3.79 -10.61
N MET A 21 -9.40 -3.33 -9.67
CA MET A 21 -8.88 -2.81 -8.41
C MET A 21 -9.80 -3.26 -7.30
N ALA A 22 -9.22 -3.48 -6.14
CA ALA A 22 -9.98 -3.73 -4.94
C ALA A 22 -9.78 -2.56 -3.98
N THR A 23 -10.88 -1.99 -3.53
CA THR A 23 -10.84 -1.01 -2.45
C THR A 23 -10.78 -1.78 -1.14
N MET A 24 -9.68 -1.61 -0.41
CA MET A 24 -9.46 -2.33 0.83
C MET A 24 -10.16 -1.64 2.02
N GLY A 25 -10.46 -0.39 1.87
CA GLY A 25 -11.18 0.39 2.85
C GLY A 25 -10.71 1.83 2.90
N THR A 26 -11.22 2.56 3.87
CA THR A 26 -10.88 3.96 4.09
C THR A 26 -10.48 4.14 5.54
N THR A 27 -9.38 4.83 5.78
CA THR A 27 -8.90 5.11 7.13
C THR A 27 -9.84 6.09 7.84
N ARG A 28 -9.67 6.24 9.12
CA ARG A 28 -10.44 7.21 9.90
C ARG A 28 -10.31 8.63 9.37
N GLY A 29 -9.12 8.97 8.89
CA GLY A 29 -8.83 10.29 8.32
C GLY A 29 -9.26 10.46 6.88
N GLY A 30 -9.91 9.45 6.28
CA GLY A 30 -10.45 9.57 4.93
C GLY A 30 -9.50 9.15 3.81
N ILE A 31 -8.42 8.45 4.13
CA ILE A 31 -7.47 7.96 3.12
C ILE A 31 -7.97 6.62 2.61
N THR A 32 -8.18 6.50 1.31
CA THR A 32 -8.64 5.26 0.69
C THR A 32 -7.45 4.40 0.31
N ILE A 33 -7.52 3.11 0.65
CA ILE A 33 -6.47 2.12 0.35
C ILE A 33 -6.99 1.19 -0.72
N LYS A 34 -6.21 1.04 -1.79
CA LYS A 34 -6.57 0.18 -2.93
C LYS A 34 -5.41 -0.70 -3.35
N VAL A 35 -5.76 -1.83 -3.98
CA VAL A 35 -4.82 -2.75 -4.63
C VAL A 35 -5.27 -2.92 -6.07
N PHE A 36 -4.34 -2.81 -7.00
CA PHE A 36 -4.63 -2.96 -8.44
C PHE A 36 -4.00 -4.22 -8.99
N SER A 37 -4.59 -4.73 -10.07
CA SER A 37 -3.99 -5.81 -10.86
C SER A 37 -3.03 -5.23 -11.90
N GLY A 38 -2.11 -6.07 -12.39
CA GLY A 38 -1.20 -5.67 -13.48
C GLY A 38 -0.17 -4.63 -13.09
N GLU A 39 0.22 -4.57 -11.84
CA GLU A 39 1.03 -3.48 -11.30
C GLU A 39 2.53 -3.76 -11.25
N GLY A 40 2.97 -4.83 -11.86
CA GLY A 40 4.39 -5.12 -12.00
C GLY A 40 5.00 -5.81 -10.80
N PRO A 41 6.35 -5.87 -10.71
CA PRO A 41 6.99 -6.83 -9.82
C PRO A 41 7.04 -6.46 -8.35
N ILE A 42 6.79 -5.20 -8.01
CA ILE A 42 6.93 -4.73 -6.62
C ILE A 42 5.55 -4.72 -5.95
N PRO A 43 5.31 -5.59 -4.96
CA PRO A 43 4.03 -5.57 -4.24
C PRO A 43 3.82 -4.25 -3.51
N HIS A 44 2.69 -3.63 -3.74
CA HIS A 44 2.38 -2.33 -3.14
C HIS A 44 0.88 -2.08 -3.07
N ILE A 45 0.52 -1.15 -2.20
CA ILE A 45 -0.82 -0.59 -2.12
C ILE A 45 -0.78 0.86 -2.58
N HIS A 46 -1.92 1.35 -3.05
CA HIS A 46 -2.14 2.76 -3.30
C HIS A 46 -2.85 3.37 -2.11
N PHE A 47 -2.44 4.59 -1.75
CA PHE A 47 -3.19 5.40 -0.79
C PHE A 47 -3.64 6.67 -1.50
N ILE A 48 -4.90 6.99 -1.35
CA ILE A 48 -5.53 8.10 -2.05
C ILE A 48 -5.90 9.15 -1.02
N LEU A 49 -5.20 10.29 -1.08
CA LEU A 49 -5.43 11.41 -0.18
C LEU A 49 -6.60 12.27 -0.66
N ASP A 50 -6.64 12.52 -1.95
CA ASP A 50 -7.72 13.24 -2.62
C ASP A 50 -7.66 12.94 -4.13
N GLU A 51 -8.49 13.60 -4.92
CA GLU A 51 -8.58 13.38 -6.37
C GLU A 51 -7.25 13.56 -7.10
N ASN A 52 -6.36 14.39 -6.57
CA ASN A 52 -5.13 14.77 -7.25
C ASN A 52 -3.88 14.24 -6.57
N HIS A 53 -4.01 13.58 -5.42
CA HIS A 53 -2.85 13.15 -4.64
C HIS A 53 -2.98 11.68 -4.26
N GLN A 54 -2.20 10.86 -4.92
CA GLN A 54 -2.07 9.44 -4.63
C GLN A 54 -0.61 9.06 -4.50
N GLY A 55 -0.34 8.08 -3.70
CA GLY A 55 0.97 7.49 -3.59
C GLY A 55 0.88 6.01 -3.33
N CYS A 56 2.02 5.37 -3.19
CA CYS A 56 2.09 3.93 -2.96
C CYS A 56 3.04 3.61 -1.83
N LEU A 57 2.69 2.57 -1.07
CA LEU A 57 3.55 1.97 -0.06
C LEU A 57 3.88 0.55 -0.48
N MET A 58 5.14 0.17 -0.36
CA MET A 58 5.54 -1.21 -0.60
C MET A 58 4.96 -2.10 0.49
N LEU A 59 4.59 -3.32 0.12
CA LEU A 59 4.08 -4.31 1.07
C LEU A 59 5.19 -5.14 1.70
N ALA A 60 6.27 -5.40 0.95
CA ALA A 60 7.32 -6.29 1.43
C ALA A 60 8.38 -5.61 2.28
N GLN A 61 8.46 -4.31 2.23
CA GLN A 61 9.41 -3.53 3.02
C GLN A 61 8.88 -2.13 3.27
N ALA A 62 9.39 -1.48 4.31
CA ALA A 62 8.96 -0.12 4.63
C ALA A 62 9.52 0.88 3.64
N GLY A 63 8.65 1.52 2.88
CA GLY A 63 9.05 2.54 1.93
C GLY A 63 7.92 2.92 1.01
N TYR A 64 8.06 4.11 0.42
CA TYR A 64 7.20 4.53 -0.67
C TYR A 64 7.64 3.84 -1.96
N PHE A 65 6.68 3.61 -2.84
CA PHE A 65 6.93 3.14 -4.19
C PHE A 65 6.35 4.16 -5.16
N THR A 66 7.18 4.74 -6.00
CA THR A 66 6.73 5.73 -6.96
C THR A 66 6.70 5.13 -8.35
N HIS A 67 5.53 5.17 -8.98
CA HIS A 67 5.41 4.83 -10.38
C HIS A 67 4.46 5.82 -11.05
N GLY A 68 4.82 6.26 -12.25
CA GLY A 68 4.05 7.25 -12.96
C GLY A 68 3.89 8.52 -12.12
N GLN A 69 2.66 8.97 -12.00
CA GLN A 69 2.31 10.18 -11.26
C GLN A 69 1.94 9.93 -9.80
N TYR A 70 2.01 8.67 -9.35
CA TYR A 70 1.60 8.30 -8.00
C TYR A 70 2.79 8.45 -7.06
N GLU A 71 3.10 9.68 -6.71
CA GLU A 71 4.30 10.01 -5.94
C GLU A 71 4.03 10.78 -4.65
N ALA A 72 2.77 10.87 -4.22
CA ALA A 72 2.45 11.53 -2.96
C ALA A 72 3.10 10.82 -1.79
N THR A 73 3.38 11.57 -0.75
CA THR A 73 3.87 11.04 0.52
C THR A 73 2.87 11.37 1.62
N LEU A 74 3.06 10.77 2.78
CA LEU A 74 2.19 10.95 3.93
C LEU A 74 2.90 11.84 4.96
N ASN A 75 2.18 12.79 5.54
CA ASN A 75 2.72 13.49 6.70
C ASN A 75 2.64 12.54 7.92
N ALA A 76 3.19 12.97 9.05
CA ALA A 76 3.25 12.12 10.24
C ALA A 76 1.87 11.67 10.72
N HIS A 77 0.89 12.55 10.66
CA HIS A 77 -0.47 12.24 11.08
C HIS A 77 -1.13 11.22 10.13
N GLN A 78 -0.99 11.45 8.83
CA GLN A 78 -1.52 10.55 7.82
C GLN A 78 -0.86 9.18 7.89
N LEU A 79 0.45 9.15 8.11
CA LEU A 79 1.18 7.89 8.24
C LEU A 79 0.68 7.08 9.43
N ARG A 80 0.49 7.70 10.58
CA ARG A 80 -0.08 7.01 11.75
C ARG A 80 -1.47 6.46 11.46
N ASP A 81 -2.27 7.23 10.72
CA ASP A 81 -3.62 6.83 10.35
C ASP A 81 -3.62 5.59 9.45
N VAL A 82 -2.74 5.57 8.46
CA VAL A 82 -2.60 4.42 7.55
C VAL A 82 -2.08 3.19 8.31
N ILE A 83 -1.08 3.36 9.18
CA ILE A 83 -0.55 2.26 9.99
C ILE A 83 -1.65 1.67 10.87
N LYS A 84 -2.44 2.50 11.51
CA LYS A 84 -3.58 2.05 12.32
C LYS A 84 -4.57 1.24 11.51
N PHE A 85 -4.89 1.73 10.32
CA PHE A 85 -5.80 1.03 9.41
C PHE A 85 -5.25 -0.35 9.05
N LEU A 86 -4.00 -0.41 8.60
CA LEU A 86 -3.39 -1.67 8.17
C LEU A 86 -3.25 -2.66 9.32
N SER A 87 -3.06 -2.17 10.54
CA SER A 87 -2.92 -3.01 11.73
C SER A 87 -4.25 -3.50 12.29
N SER A 88 -5.35 -2.91 11.86
CA SER A 88 -6.67 -3.25 12.39
C SER A 88 -7.16 -4.60 11.84
N SER A 89 -8.11 -5.21 12.56
CA SER A 89 -8.66 -6.50 12.15
C SER A 89 -9.45 -6.37 10.85
N ALA A 90 -9.28 -7.35 9.98
CA ALA A 90 -10.06 -7.44 8.76
C ALA A 90 -11.44 -8.00 9.09
N SER A 91 -12.48 -7.23 8.86
CA SER A 91 -13.84 -7.62 9.20
C SER A 91 -14.34 -8.81 8.41
N SER A 92 -13.80 -9.02 7.21
CA SER A 92 -14.14 -10.17 6.38
C SER A 92 -13.66 -11.49 6.97
N HIS A 93 -12.74 -11.44 7.92
CA HIS A 93 -12.16 -12.61 8.58
C HIS A 93 -12.24 -12.47 10.10
N GLY A 94 -13.34 -11.93 10.58
CA GLY A 94 -13.51 -11.46 11.95
C GLY A 94 -13.26 -12.44 13.08
N PHE A 95 -13.12 -13.74 12.76
CA PHE A 95 -12.86 -14.75 13.77
C PHE A 95 -11.39 -15.15 13.87
N ASP A 96 -10.55 -14.61 13.01
CA ASP A 96 -9.11 -14.88 13.06
C ASP A 96 -8.40 -13.68 13.67
N PRO A 97 -7.96 -13.76 14.92
CA PRO A 97 -7.33 -12.61 15.58
C PRO A 97 -5.99 -12.21 14.98
N GLY A 98 -5.39 -13.07 14.17
CA GLY A 98 -4.14 -12.75 13.48
C GLY A 98 -4.33 -12.12 12.12
N TRP A 99 -5.56 -11.96 11.65
CA TRP A 99 -5.85 -11.45 10.32
C TRP A 99 -6.05 -9.95 10.37
N SER A 100 -5.11 -9.21 9.81
CA SER A 100 -5.17 -7.75 9.73
C SER A 100 -5.55 -7.29 8.33
N LYS A 101 -5.87 -6.02 8.21
CA LYS A 101 -6.09 -5.41 6.89
C LYS A 101 -4.84 -5.41 6.04
N TYR A 102 -3.66 -5.36 6.66
CA TYR A 102 -2.41 -5.54 5.93
C TYR A 102 -2.38 -6.92 5.26
N VAL A 103 -2.73 -7.96 5.98
CA VAL A 103 -2.78 -9.32 5.41
C VAL A 103 -3.81 -9.40 4.29
N ASP A 104 -4.95 -8.75 4.45
CA ASP A 104 -5.95 -8.64 3.38
C ASP A 104 -5.34 -8.01 2.13
N CYS A 105 -4.59 -6.93 2.29
CA CYS A 105 -3.91 -6.27 1.18
C CYS A 105 -2.92 -7.21 0.49
N CYS A 106 -2.14 -7.96 1.26
CA CYS A 106 -1.20 -8.94 0.71
C CYS A 106 -1.92 -10.02 -0.09
N ASN A 107 -3.01 -10.55 0.45
CA ASN A 107 -3.79 -11.57 -0.24
C ASN A 107 -4.44 -11.04 -1.50
N GLU A 108 -4.93 -9.81 -1.46
CA GLU A 108 -5.51 -9.18 -2.64
C GLU A 108 -4.44 -8.92 -3.71
N TRP A 109 -3.25 -8.49 -3.29
CA TRP A 109 -2.12 -8.35 -4.20
C TRP A 109 -1.80 -9.69 -4.86
N ASN A 110 -1.67 -10.75 -4.08
CA ASN A 110 -1.31 -12.08 -4.59
C ASN A 110 -2.35 -12.61 -5.56
N LYS A 111 -3.63 -12.37 -5.27
CA LYS A 111 -4.72 -12.78 -6.13
C LYS A 111 -4.69 -12.08 -7.49
N ASN A 112 -4.38 -10.78 -7.48
CA ASN A 112 -4.44 -9.96 -8.69
C ASN A 112 -3.10 -9.87 -9.41
N ASN A 113 -2.00 -10.28 -8.76
CA ASN A 113 -0.66 -10.24 -9.33
C ASN A 113 0.07 -11.55 -9.03
N PRO A 114 -0.46 -12.70 -9.51
CA PRO A 114 0.07 -14.00 -9.09
C PRO A 114 1.51 -14.26 -9.51
N GLN A 115 1.98 -13.59 -10.57
CA GLN A 115 3.38 -13.72 -11.01
C GLN A 115 4.36 -13.08 -10.03
N PHE A 116 3.86 -12.19 -9.18
CA PHE A 116 4.67 -11.43 -8.24
C PHE A 116 4.13 -11.58 -6.82
N ALA A 117 3.60 -12.76 -6.51
CA ALA A 117 3.01 -13.03 -5.21
C ALA A 117 4.06 -12.96 -4.09
N MET A 118 3.62 -12.49 -2.94
CA MET A 118 4.45 -12.42 -1.73
C MET A 118 4.29 -13.71 -0.94
N ASN A 119 5.41 -14.21 -0.42
CA ASN A 119 5.40 -15.36 0.47
C ASN A 119 5.26 -14.96 1.95
N ARG A 120 5.65 -13.74 2.30
CA ARG A 120 5.61 -13.23 3.66
C ARG A 120 4.52 -12.19 3.76
N GLN A 121 3.79 -12.24 4.87
CA GLN A 121 2.69 -11.31 5.14
C GLN A 121 2.89 -10.68 6.52
N GLU A 122 4.12 -10.26 6.78
CA GLU A 122 4.49 -9.59 8.01
C GLU A 122 4.64 -8.10 7.73
N MET A 123 3.83 -7.29 8.39
CA MET A 123 3.81 -5.86 8.13
C MET A 123 5.13 -5.19 8.48
N PRO A 124 5.73 -4.46 7.53
CA PRO A 124 6.94 -3.70 7.83
C PRO A 124 6.67 -2.58 8.84
N ASP A 125 7.72 -2.09 9.45
CA ASP A 125 7.62 -0.91 10.31
C ASP A 125 7.57 0.35 9.46
N TYR A 126 6.38 0.74 9.06
CA TYR A 126 6.19 1.94 8.24
C TYR A 126 6.51 3.24 8.98
N SER A 127 6.66 3.20 10.30
CA SER A 127 6.94 4.42 11.07
C SER A 127 8.24 5.11 10.68
N ILE A 128 9.14 4.39 10.02
CA ILE A 128 10.47 4.90 9.65
C ILE A 128 10.54 5.54 8.27
N ILE A 129 9.47 5.49 7.48
CA ILE A 129 9.58 5.86 6.05
C ILE A 129 9.78 7.34 5.79
N ASN A 130 9.48 8.18 6.75
CA ASN A 130 9.68 9.62 6.62
C ASN A 130 10.99 10.11 7.26
N ASP A 131 11.77 9.19 7.74
CA ASP A 131 13.08 9.52 8.35
C ASP A 131 14.11 9.94 7.32
#